data_4b335811e71ad86e5ae15669baec495f
#
_entry.id   4b335811e71ad86e5ae15669baec495f
#
_cell.length_a   1.000
_cell.length_b   1.000
_cell.length_c   1.000
_cell.angle_alpha   90.00
_cell.angle_beta   90.00
_cell.angle_gamma   90.00
#
_symmetry.space_group_name_H-M   'P 1'
#
loop_
_entity.id
_entity.type
_entity.pdbx_description
1 polymer ?
#
loop_
_entity_poly.entity_id
_entity_poly.type
_entity_poly.pdbx_seq_one_letter_code
_entity_poly.pdbx_strand_id
1 'polypeptide(L)'
;MKLRRISGLLAIALAACAPQPGVERGERPGGHPAMWRVADADTTIYLFGTFHLLPQGRDWRTPAFDRALASSDELVMEIADLGDQAGAAQAMMKLGLSPGLPPILDRVPAEKKAALQAMIAEAGVPTAVLDRMETWAAALALAGVTYRRLGLDPNAGVERTIEAPWKAGGKPVRGLETVEDQFGLFDTLPEEAQRSFLVGIVDSPADAKKQFAAMLDAWAKGDVAGIARTFDDETLASPELRAALMTRRNAKWADWLKKRLDRPGTVFVAVGAGHLAGNDSVQRMLAAEGVKAVRVQ
;
A
#
# COMPACT_ATOMS: atom_id res chain seq x y z
N MET A 1 5.96 52.49 -60.92
CA MET A 1 5.35 51.78 -62.06
C MET A 1 4.58 50.59 -61.56
N LYS A 2 3.27 50.64 -61.74
CA LYS A 2 2.18 49.66 -61.55
C LYS A 2 2.07 48.86 -60.23
N LEU A 3 1.21 49.40 -59.36
CA LEU A 3 0.44 48.67 -58.36
C LEU A 3 -0.42 47.54 -59.02
N ARG A 4 -0.46 46.40 -58.41
CA ARG A 4 -1.61 45.48 -58.55
C ARG A 4 -2.11 45.03 -57.17
N ARG A 5 -3.28 45.53 -56.85
CA ARG A 5 -4.14 45.05 -55.74
C ARG A 5 -4.67 43.68 -56.11
N ILE A 6 -4.62 42.75 -55.20
CA ILE A 6 -5.50 41.56 -55.25
C ILE A 6 -6.15 41.44 -53.88
N SER A 7 -7.42 41.70 -53.87
CA SER A 7 -8.35 41.40 -52.79
C SER A 7 -8.57 39.89 -52.75
N GLY A 8 -8.34 39.25 -51.61
CA GLY A 8 -8.67 37.84 -51.39
C GLY A 8 -9.59 37.71 -50.18
N LEU A 9 -10.80 37.21 -50.45
CA LEU A 9 -11.89 37.00 -49.52
C LEU A 9 -11.48 36.15 -48.31
N LEU A 10 -11.87 36.64 -47.15
CA LEU A 10 -11.83 35.93 -45.89
C LEU A 10 -13.04 34.96 -45.82
N ALA A 11 -12.83 33.68 -46.08
CA ALA A 11 -13.80 32.63 -45.84
C ALA A 11 -13.66 32.13 -44.41
N ILE A 12 -14.60 32.51 -43.54
CA ILE A 12 -14.71 31.96 -42.19
C ILE A 12 -15.33 30.56 -42.33
N ALA A 13 -14.51 29.53 -42.19
CA ALA A 13 -14.99 28.16 -42.05
C ALA A 13 -15.40 27.95 -40.58
N LEU A 14 -16.71 27.92 -40.32
CA LEU A 14 -17.30 27.38 -39.11
C LEU A 14 -17.01 25.86 -39.07
N ALA A 15 -15.96 25.43 -38.37
CA ALA A 15 -15.76 24.03 -38.04
C ALA A 15 -16.77 23.66 -36.96
N ALA A 16 -17.84 22.96 -37.34
CA ALA A 16 -18.76 22.31 -36.44
C ALA A 16 -17.96 21.32 -35.57
N CYS A 17 -17.99 21.52 -34.26
CA CYS A 17 -17.53 20.52 -33.28
C CYS A 17 -18.46 19.31 -33.38
N ALA A 18 -18.08 18.32 -34.19
CA ALA A 18 -18.64 16.99 -34.08
C ALA A 18 -18.07 16.35 -32.78
N PRO A 19 -18.91 15.74 -31.92
CA PRO A 19 -18.39 14.97 -30.79
C PRO A 19 -17.53 13.87 -31.36
N GLN A 20 -16.28 13.84 -30.93
CA GLN A 20 -15.38 12.70 -31.21
C GLN A 20 -16.03 11.45 -30.61
N PRO A 21 -16.13 10.33 -31.36
CA PRO A 21 -16.60 9.10 -30.82
C PRO A 21 -15.64 8.75 -29.66
N GLY A 22 -16.23 8.57 -28.47
CA GLY A 22 -15.49 8.14 -27.29
C GLY A 22 -14.67 6.92 -27.67
N VAL A 23 -13.38 6.97 -27.46
CA VAL A 23 -12.51 5.79 -27.53
C VAL A 23 -13.10 4.84 -26.51
N GLU A 24 -13.87 3.85 -26.99
CA GLU A 24 -14.20 2.67 -26.19
C GLU A 24 -12.87 2.15 -25.70
N ARG A 25 -12.60 2.34 -24.40
CA ARG A 25 -11.52 1.62 -23.73
C ARG A 25 -11.92 0.16 -23.82
N GLY A 26 -11.41 -0.54 -24.82
CA GLY A 26 -11.54 -1.97 -24.88
C GLY A 26 -11.18 -2.51 -23.50
N GLU A 27 -12.03 -3.39 -22.98
CA GLU A 27 -11.78 -4.11 -21.73
C GLU A 27 -10.40 -4.76 -21.82
N ARG A 28 -9.36 -4.04 -21.37
CA ARG A 28 -8.11 -4.68 -21.05
C ARG A 28 -8.48 -5.64 -19.94
N PRO A 29 -7.90 -6.85 -19.88
CA PRO A 29 -8.10 -7.73 -18.73
C PRO A 29 -7.59 -6.97 -17.50
N GLY A 30 -8.42 -6.12 -16.97
CA GLY A 30 -8.24 -5.38 -15.74
C GLY A 30 -8.34 -6.37 -14.61
N GLY A 31 -7.38 -6.35 -13.69
CA GLY A 31 -7.53 -7.09 -12.48
C GLY A 31 -8.78 -6.62 -11.75
N HIS A 32 -9.41 -7.55 -11.04
CA HIS A 32 -10.54 -7.27 -10.17
C HIS A 32 -10.13 -7.49 -8.72
N PRO A 33 -9.40 -6.54 -8.08
CA PRO A 33 -9.00 -6.69 -6.69
C PRO A 33 -10.21 -6.93 -5.80
N ALA A 34 -10.04 -7.78 -4.80
CA ALA A 34 -11.15 -8.21 -3.95
C ALA A 34 -11.71 -7.08 -3.09
N MET A 35 -13.05 -7.00 -3.01
CA MET A 35 -13.77 -6.06 -2.16
C MET A 35 -14.89 -6.76 -1.42
N TRP A 36 -15.12 -6.40 -0.16
CA TRP A 36 -16.20 -6.93 0.68
C TRP A 36 -17.07 -5.79 1.17
N ARG A 37 -18.29 -6.17 1.58
CA ARG A 37 -19.26 -5.31 2.25
C ARG A 37 -19.63 -5.92 3.58
N VAL A 38 -19.53 -5.13 4.63
CA VAL A 38 -20.15 -5.36 5.95
C VAL A 38 -21.27 -4.36 6.09
N ALA A 39 -22.45 -4.77 6.47
CA ALA A 39 -23.60 -3.88 6.60
C ALA A 39 -24.59 -4.38 7.62
N ASP A 40 -25.32 -3.43 8.21
CA ASP A 40 -26.52 -3.63 9.02
C ASP A 40 -27.70 -2.82 8.45
N ALA A 41 -28.61 -2.36 9.30
CA ALA A 41 -29.84 -1.67 8.87
C ALA A 41 -29.58 -0.26 8.29
N ASP A 42 -28.58 0.47 8.79
CA ASP A 42 -28.33 1.88 8.47
C ASP A 42 -26.86 2.22 8.21
N THR A 43 -25.98 1.21 8.29
CA THR A 43 -24.54 1.35 8.05
C THR A 43 -24.05 0.42 6.96
N THR A 44 -23.16 0.91 6.10
CA THR A 44 -22.44 0.11 5.10
C THR A 44 -20.94 0.41 5.20
N ILE A 45 -20.13 -0.63 5.30
CA ILE A 45 -18.68 -0.55 5.29
C ILE A 45 -18.13 -1.38 4.12
N TYR A 46 -17.46 -0.75 3.19
CA TYR A 46 -16.71 -1.44 2.15
C TYR A 46 -15.29 -1.69 2.63
N LEU A 47 -14.78 -2.91 2.47
CA LEU A 47 -13.40 -3.31 2.76
C LEU A 47 -12.70 -3.59 1.44
N PHE A 48 -11.66 -2.87 1.13
CA PHE A 48 -10.88 -3.02 -0.09
C PHE A 48 -9.42 -3.28 0.21
N GLY A 49 -8.89 -4.34 -0.40
CA GLY A 49 -7.47 -4.69 -0.28
C GLY A 49 -6.60 -3.85 -1.22
N THR A 50 -5.69 -3.07 -0.67
CA THR A 50 -4.80 -2.19 -1.41
C THR A 50 -3.43 -2.83 -1.68
N PHE A 51 -2.68 -2.19 -2.58
CA PHE A 51 -1.30 -2.52 -2.90
C PHE A 51 -0.46 -1.24 -2.85
N HIS A 52 0.47 -1.16 -1.89
CA HIS A 52 1.20 0.08 -1.57
C HIS A 52 2.10 0.58 -2.69
N LEU A 53 2.58 -0.34 -3.52
CA LEU A 53 3.56 -0.08 -4.57
C LEU A 53 3.11 -0.72 -5.87
N LEU A 54 2.80 0.06 -6.88
CA LEU A 54 2.39 -0.47 -8.19
C LEU A 54 3.36 -0.02 -9.28
N PRO A 55 3.52 -0.82 -10.34
CA PRO A 55 4.08 -0.34 -11.59
C PRO A 55 3.22 0.80 -12.13
N GLN A 56 3.86 1.83 -12.69
CA GLN A 56 3.12 2.95 -13.29
C GLN A 56 2.15 2.50 -14.39
N GLY A 57 0.99 3.15 -14.45
CA GLY A 57 -0.01 2.93 -15.51
C GLY A 57 -0.80 1.63 -15.39
N ARG A 58 -0.72 0.91 -14.25
CA ARG A 58 -1.57 -0.27 -14.05
C ARG A 58 -3.00 0.14 -13.77
N ASP A 59 -3.90 -0.30 -14.64
CA ASP A 59 -5.34 -0.14 -14.45
C ASP A 59 -5.85 -1.27 -13.54
N TRP A 60 -6.45 -0.88 -12.41
CA TRP A 60 -6.99 -1.79 -11.39
C TRP A 60 -8.40 -1.39 -10.93
N ARG A 61 -8.83 -0.15 -11.28
CA ARG A 61 -10.13 0.38 -10.87
C ARG A 61 -11.24 -0.29 -11.66
N THR A 62 -12.35 -0.56 -10.98
CA THR A 62 -13.55 -1.13 -11.58
C THR A 62 -14.75 -0.21 -11.35
N PRO A 63 -15.80 -0.32 -12.16
CA PRO A 63 -17.04 0.41 -11.90
C PRO A 63 -17.67 0.08 -10.53
N ALA A 64 -17.47 -1.14 -10.00
CA ALA A 64 -17.94 -1.51 -8.68
C ALA A 64 -17.17 -0.78 -7.58
N PHE A 65 -15.83 -0.75 -7.68
CA PHE A 65 -14.96 0.03 -6.80
C PHE A 65 -15.35 1.52 -6.81
N ASP A 66 -15.49 2.10 -8.01
CA ASP A 66 -15.80 3.53 -8.16
C ASP A 66 -17.15 3.89 -7.56
N ARG A 67 -18.16 3.04 -7.72
CA ARG A 67 -19.46 3.24 -7.07
C ARG A 67 -19.39 3.15 -5.55
N ALA A 68 -18.69 2.14 -5.02
CA ALA A 68 -18.51 1.97 -3.58
C ALA A 68 -17.80 3.17 -2.97
N LEU A 69 -16.70 3.61 -3.59
CA LEU A 69 -15.96 4.79 -3.13
C LEU A 69 -16.81 6.07 -3.21
N ALA A 70 -17.49 6.32 -4.33
CA ALA A 70 -18.30 7.52 -4.54
C ALA A 70 -19.49 7.60 -3.57
N SER A 71 -20.11 6.46 -3.22
CA SER A 71 -21.23 6.39 -2.27
C SER A 71 -20.81 6.53 -0.81
N SER A 72 -19.53 6.56 -0.51
CA SER A 72 -19.04 6.62 0.86
C SER A 72 -18.94 8.07 1.37
N ASP A 73 -19.23 8.24 2.65
CA ASP A 73 -19.18 9.52 3.36
C ASP A 73 -17.79 9.75 3.96
N GLU A 74 -17.08 8.68 4.28
CA GLU A 74 -15.78 8.67 4.95
C GLU A 74 -14.82 7.67 4.29
N LEU A 75 -13.56 8.06 4.12
CA LEU A 75 -12.46 7.18 3.75
C LEU A 75 -11.64 6.85 4.99
N VAL A 76 -11.42 5.57 5.23
CA VAL A 76 -10.58 5.07 6.32
C VAL A 76 -9.43 4.28 5.70
N MET A 77 -8.22 4.60 6.10
CA MET A 77 -6.99 3.95 5.63
C MET A 77 -6.16 3.47 6.83
N GLU A 78 -5.09 2.75 6.58
CA GLU A 78 -4.15 2.41 7.66
C GLU A 78 -3.61 3.68 8.29
N ILE A 79 -3.13 4.62 7.48
CA ILE A 79 -2.64 5.95 7.88
C ILE A 79 -3.42 7.02 7.13
N ALA A 80 -3.89 8.06 7.83
CA ALA A 80 -4.75 9.10 7.25
C ALA A 80 -4.01 10.14 6.41
N ASP A 81 -2.71 10.32 6.58
CA ASP A 81 -1.92 11.34 5.89
C ASP A 81 -0.61 10.77 5.36
N LEU A 82 -0.70 10.14 4.19
CA LEU A 82 0.46 9.60 3.48
C LEU A 82 1.41 10.70 2.97
N GLY A 83 0.98 11.96 3.00
CA GLY A 83 1.76 13.13 2.59
C GLY A 83 2.61 13.74 3.71
N ASP A 84 2.37 13.39 4.98
CA ASP A 84 3.10 13.92 6.12
C ASP A 84 4.51 13.33 6.24
N GLN A 85 5.39 13.78 5.35
CA GLN A 85 6.80 13.38 5.38
C GLN A 85 7.53 13.90 6.62
N ALA A 86 7.12 15.04 7.16
CA ALA A 86 7.75 15.63 8.34
C ALA A 86 7.44 14.81 9.59
N GLY A 87 6.17 14.44 9.80
CA GLY A 87 5.77 13.55 10.89
C GLY A 87 6.42 12.17 10.79
N ALA A 88 6.47 11.59 9.58
CA ALA A 88 7.16 10.33 9.36
C ALA A 88 8.66 10.40 9.67
N ALA A 89 9.35 11.47 9.26
CA ALA A 89 10.75 11.69 9.58
C ALA A 89 10.97 11.87 11.09
N GLN A 90 10.10 12.61 11.77
CA GLN A 90 10.16 12.81 13.22
C GLN A 90 9.96 11.49 13.98
N ALA A 91 8.97 10.68 13.59
CA ALA A 91 8.74 9.36 14.16
C ALA A 91 9.94 8.43 13.93
N MET A 92 10.52 8.43 12.72
CA MET A 92 11.73 7.67 12.40
C MET A 92 12.94 8.13 13.24
N MET A 93 13.12 9.42 13.46
CA MET A 93 14.19 9.92 14.32
C MET A 93 14.00 9.53 15.79
N LYS A 94 12.76 9.50 16.24
CA LYS A 94 12.42 9.16 17.63
C LYS A 94 12.60 7.67 17.94
N LEU A 95 12.13 6.80 17.04
CA LEU A 95 12.07 5.35 17.26
C LEU A 95 13.18 4.59 16.55
N GLY A 96 13.67 5.11 15.43
CA GLY A 96 14.60 4.40 14.54
C GLY A 96 16.08 4.64 14.82
N LEU A 97 16.43 5.38 15.88
CA LEU A 97 17.84 5.65 16.24
C LEU A 97 18.12 5.16 17.65
N SER A 98 19.20 4.39 17.81
CA SER A 98 19.63 3.87 19.10
C SER A 98 21.16 3.83 19.20
N PRO A 99 21.73 4.31 20.30
CA PRO A 99 23.18 4.20 20.53
C PRO A 99 23.56 2.78 20.98
N GLY A 100 24.79 2.36 20.64
CA GLY A 100 25.39 1.15 21.20
C GLY A 100 25.01 -0.16 20.52
N LEU A 101 24.29 -0.10 19.39
CA LEU A 101 24.04 -1.27 18.57
C LEU A 101 25.33 -1.75 17.87
N PRO A 102 25.47 -3.05 17.57
CA PRO A 102 26.55 -3.55 16.73
C PRO A 102 26.56 -2.87 15.36
N PRO A 103 27.73 -2.78 14.67
CA PRO A 103 27.77 -2.35 13.28
C PRO A 103 26.74 -3.10 12.43
N ILE A 104 26.11 -2.43 11.46
CA ILE A 104 25.02 -3.00 10.66
C ILE A 104 25.42 -4.32 9.96
N LEU A 105 26.69 -4.43 9.52
CA LEU A 105 27.23 -5.65 8.91
C LEU A 105 27.35 -6.82 9.88
N ASP A 106 27.37 -6.58 11.20
CA ASP A 106 27.42 -7.62 12.23
C ASP A 106 26.02 -8.04 12.71
N ARG A 107 24.97 -7.45 12.14
CA ARG A 107 23.57 -7.80 12.44
C ARG A 107 23.00 -8.85 11.48
N VAL A 108 23.80 -9.31 10.51
CA VAL A 108 23.43 -10.38 9.58
C VAL A 108 24.44 -11.52 9.64
N PRO A 109 24.06 -12.75 9.23
CA PRO A 109 24.99 -13.87 9.10
C PRO A 109 26.16 -13.55 8.16
N ALA A 110 27.29 -14.23 8.36
CA ALA A 110 28.53 -13.95 7.62
C ALA A 110 28.35 -14.03 6.08
N GLU A 111 27.55 -15.00 5.63
CA GLU A 111 27.24 -15.24 4.21
C GLU A 111 26.38 -14.14 3.59
N LYS A 112 25.69 -13.33 4.40
CA LYS A 112 24.85 -12.20 3.96
C LYS A 112 25.58 -10.85 3.94
N LYS A 113 26.76 -10.74 4.59
CA LYS A 113 27.49 -9.47 4.72
C LYS A 113 27.83 -8.84 3.37
N ALA A 114 28.29 -9.62 2.41
CA ALA A 114 28.64 -9.11 1.08
C ALA A 114 27.40 -8.55 0.33
N ALA A 115 26.27 -9.25 0.42
CA ALA A 115 25.02 -8.79 -0.20
C ALA A 115 24.50 -7.52 0.48
N LEU A 116 24.54 -7.45 1.81
CA LEU A 116 24.16 -6.24 2.56
C LEU A 116 25.09 -5.06 2.20
N GLN A 117 26.40 -5.27 2.11
CA GLN A 117 27.35 -4.22 1.75
C GLN A 117 27.08 -3.68 0.33
N ALA A 118 26.77 -4.57 -0.62
CA ALA A 118 26.39 -4.16 -1.97
C ALA A 118 25.08 -3.34 -1.99
N MET A 119 24.09 -3.75 -1.20
CA MET A 119 22.82 -3.03 -1.06
C MET A 119 23.03 -1.65 -0.42
N ILE A 120 23.85 -1.52 0.61
CA ILE A 120 24.21 -0.24 1.25
C ILE A 120 24.88 0.69 0.25
N ALA A 121 25.84 0.18 -0.54
CA ALA A 121 26.51 0.96 -1.57
C ALA A 121 25.51 1.49 -2.63
N GLU A 122 24.56 0.65 -3.07
CA GLU A 122 23.53 1.06 -4.03
C GLU A 122 22.51 2.04 -3.42
N ALA A 123 22.20 1.89 -2.14
CA ALA A 123 21.33 2.82 -1.42
C ALA A 123 21.93 4.22 -1.35
N GLY A 124 23.27 4.33 -1.43
CA GLY A 124 23.99 5.59 -1.26
C GLY A 124 23.92 6.14 0.17
N VAL A 125 23.57 5.28 1.15
CA VAL A 125 23.50 5.65 2.56
C VAL A 125 24.85 5.30 3.22
N PRO A 126 25.51 6.25 3.91
CA PRO A 126 26.75 5.94 4.62
C PRO A 126 26.52 4.85 5.69
N THR A 127 27.38 3.83 5.74
CA THR A 127 27.29 2.73 6.72
C THR A 127 27.22 3.26 8.15
N ALA A 128 27.98 4.33 8.46
CA ALA A 128 27.97 4.96 9.78
C ALA A 128 26.59 5.55 10.18
N VAL A 129 25.73 5.87 9.21
CA VAL A 129 24.33 6.26 9.48
C VAL A 129 23.51 5.03 9.88
N LEU A 130 23.63 3.95 9.11
CA LEU A 130 22.93 2.68 9.38
C LEU A 130 23.37 2.04 10.68
N ASP A 131 24.64 2.18 11.08
CA ASP A 131 25.17 1.69 12.35
C ASP A 131 24.47 2.31 13.57
N ARG A 132 23.92 3.52 13.42
CA ARG A 132 23.20 4.25 14.47
C ARG A 132 21.69 4.03 14.43
N MET A 133 21.18 3.39 13.38
CA MET A 133 19.77 3.07 13.26
C MET A 133 19.44 1.77 13.96
N GLU A 134 18.23 1.68 14.52
CA GLU A 134 17.62 0.40 14.89
C GLU A 134 17.65 -0.55 13.70
N THR A 135 17.76 -1.86 13.96
CA THR A 135 17.91 -2.86 12.90
C THR A 135 16.70 -2.85 11.95
N TRP A 136 15.48 -2.68 12.49
CA TRP A 136 14.26 -2.53 11.67
C TRP A 136 14.27 -1.28 10.81
N ALA A 137 14.76 -0.16 11.35
CA ALA A 137 14.78 1.12 10.63
C ALA A 137 15.79 1.09 9.48
N ALA A 138 16.97 0.48 9.70
CA ALA A 138 17.94 0.23 8.64
C ALA A 138 17.37 -0.69 7.56
N ALA A 139 16.63 -1.75 7.93
CA ALA A 139 15.95 -2.64 6.98
C ALA A 139 14.94 -1.89 6.11
N LEU A 140 14.08 -1.04 6.69
CA LEU A 140 13.13 -0.22 5.94
C LEU A 140 13.83 0.78 5.01
N ALA A 141 14.91 1.43 5.45
CA ALA A 141 15.69 2.33 4.62
C ALA A 141 16.28 1.62 3.39
N LEU A 142 16.76 0.38 3.58
CA LEU A 142 17.33 -0.44 2.52
C LEU A 142 16.27 -1.08 1.59
N ALA A 143 15.05 -1.33 2.07
CA ALA A 143 13.96 -1.86 1.26
C ALA A 143 13.68 -0.98 0.02
N GLY A 144 13.88 0.34 0.12
CA GLY A 144 13.79 1.27 -1.01
C GLY A 144 14.69 0.92 -2.19
N VAL A 145 15.82 0.24 -1.98
CA VAL A 145 16.68 -0.27 -3.06
C VAL A 145 15.95 -1.35 -3.86
N THR A 146 15.37 -2.31 -3.15
CA THR A 146 14.60 -3.39 -3.79
C THR A 146 13.42 -2.84 -4.59
N TYR A 147 12.68 -1.88 -4.05
CA TYR A 147 11.56 -1.25 -4.76
C TYR A 147 12.01 -0.55 -6.05
N ARG A 148 13.11 0.19 -6.03
CA ARG A 148 13.69 0.81 -7.24
C ARG A 148 14.11 -0.24 -8.28
N ARG A 149 14.77 -1.33 -7.86
CA ARG A 149 15.14 -2.45 -8.74
C ARG A 149 13.95 -3.10 -9.42
N LEU A 150 12.82 -3.15 -8.72
CA LEU A 150 11.57 -3.70 -9.22
C LEU A 150 10.77 -2.70 -10.09
N GLY A 151 11.25 -1.46 -10.23
CA GLY A 151 10.55 -0.41 -10.99
C GLY A 151 9.23 0.02 -10.33
N LEU A 152 9.13 -0.11 -9.00
CA LEU A 152 7.94 0.24 -8.24
C LEU A 152 7.96 1.71 -7.84
N ASP A 153 6.80 2.35 -7.96
CA ASP A 153 6.60 3.74 -7.59
C ASP A 153 5.64 3.83 -6.39
N PRO A 154 6.12 4.32 -5.24
CA PRO A 154 5.24 4.57 -4.08
C PRO A 154 4.09 5.54 -4.39
N ASN A 155 4.26 6.43 -5.38
CA ASN A 155 3.19 7.35 -5.75
C ASN A 155 2.10 6.69 -6.61
N ALA A 156 2.38 5.53 -7.20
CA ALA A 156 1.41 4.73 -7.94
C ALA A 156 0.63 3.76 -7.04
N GLY A 157 0.92 3.71 -5.75
CA GLY A 157 0.18 2.90 -4.78
C GLY A 157 -1.32 3.24 -4.76
N VAL A 158 -2.14 2.23 -4.49
CA VAL A 158 -3.60 2.36 -4.49
C VAL A 158 -4.05 3.44 -3.52
N GLU A 159 -3.49 3.47 -2.33
CA GLU A 159 -3.85 4.42 -1.26
C GLU A 159 -3.68 5.86 -1.72
N ARG A 160 -2.53 6.20 -2.33
CA ARG A 160 -2.26 7.56 -2.82
C ARG A 160 -3.20 7.96 -3.95
N THR A 161 -3.56 7.01 -4.82
CA THR A 161 -4.48 7.27 -5.93
C THR A 161 -5.93 7.47 -5.48
N ILE A 162 -6.28 7.03 -4.26
CA ILE A 162 -7.59 7.24 -3.65
C ILE A 162 -7.58 8.50 -2.77
N GLU A 163 -6.56 8.66 -1.93
CA GLU A 163 -6.49 9.72 -0.93
C GLU A 163 -6.51 11.13 -1.53
N ALA A 164 -5.66 11.37 -2.54
CA ALA A 164 -5.50 12.71 -3.09
C ALA A 164 -6.80 13.29 -3.70
N PRO A 165 -7.53 12.56 -4.57
CA PRO A 165 -8.83 13.04 -5.08
C PRO A 165 -9.89 13.15 -3.98
N TRP A 166 -9.86 12.27 -2.97
CA TRP A 166 -10.79 12.27 -1.85
C TRP A 166 -10.65 13.53 -0.99
N LYS A 167 -9.41 13.86 -0.60
CA LYS A 167 -9.09 15.09 0.14
C LYS A 167 -9.44 16.35 -0.68
N ALA A 168 -9.15 16.35 -1.98
CA ALA A 168 -9.52 17.46 -2.87
C ALA A 168 -11.04 17.69 -2.93
N GLY A 169 -11.84 16.63 -2.75
CA GLY A 169 -13.30 16.70 -2.63
C GLY A 169 -13.80 17.18 -1.26
N GLY A 170 -12.92 17.51 -0.32
CA GLY A 170 -13.27 18.01 1.03
C GLY A 170 -13.89 16.96 1.94
N LYS A 171 -13.82 15.68 1.59
CA LYS A 171 -14.37 14.59 2.40
C LYS A 171 -13.38 14.14 3.50
N PRO A 172 -13.86 13.68 4.66
CA PRO A 172 -12.99 13.27 5.77
C PRO A 172 -12.18 12.00 5.41
N VAL A 173 -10.92 11.99 5.84
CA VAL A 173 -10.04 10.82 5.82
C VAL A 173 -9.62 10.51 7.25
N ARG A 174 -9.66 9.23 7.64
CA ARG A 174 -9.19 8.75 8.94
C ARG A 174 -8.13 7.69 8.78
N GLY A 175 -7.21 7.62 9.75
CA GLY A 175 -6.29 6.51 9.95
C GLY A 175 -6.83 5.52 11.00
N LEU A 176 -6.61 4.24 10.78
CA LEU A 176 -6.74 3.22 11.82
C LEU A 176 -5.56 3.27 12.78
N GLU A 177 -4.43 3.78 12.29
CA GLU A 177 -3.16 3.91 12.98
C GLU A 177 -2.48 5.23 12.61
N THR A 178 -1.51 5.64 13.41
CA THR A 178 -0.56 6.69 13.07
C THR A 178 0.72 6.10 12.48
N VAL A 179 1.57 6.92 11.86
CA VAL A 179 2.92 6.51 11.42
C VAL A 179 3.75 6.03 12.62
N GLU A 180 3.63 6.70 13.77
CA GLU A 180 4.32 6.33 15.00
C GLU A 180 3.86 4.97 15.53
N ASP A 181 2.54 4.68 15.47
CA ASP A 181 2.01 3.35 15.81
C ASP A 181 2.65 2.27 14.92
N GLN A 182 2.72 2.49 13.59
CA GLN A 182 3.29 1.50 12.66
C GLN A 182 4.80 1.28 12.89
N PHE A 183 5.57 2.34 13.09
CA PHE A 183 6.98 2.19 13.42
C PHE A 183 7.18 1.50 14.77
N GLY A 184 6.33 1.79 15.75
CA GLY A 184 6.31 1.12 17.05
C GLY A 184 6.09 -0.40 16.96
N LEU A 185 5.41 -0.90 15.92
CA LEU A 185 5.26 -2.34 15.69
C LEU A 185 6.62 -3.02 15.44
N PHE A 186 7.52 -2.34 14.71
CA PHE A 186 8.86 -2.84 14.45
C PHE A 186 9.79 -2.60 15.63
N ASP A 187 9.68 -1.43 16.27
CA ASP A 187 10.53 -1.01 17.37
C ASP A 187 10.38 -1.92 18.61
N THR A 188 9.17 -2.42 18.84
CA THR A 188 8.89 -3.35 19.94
C THR A 188 9.24 -4.82 19.66
N LEU A 189 9.72 -5.15 18.45
CA LEU A 189 10.17 -6.50 18.12
C LEU A 189 11.48 -6.84 18.86
N PRO A 190 11.66 -8.09 19.30
CA PRO A 190 12.97 -8.57 19.72
C PRO A 190 14.02 -8.35 18.62
N GLU A 191 15.26 -8.02 19.00
CA GLU A 191 16.34 -7.76 18.04
C GLU A 191 16.54 -8.91 17.04
N GLU A 192 16.36 -10.17 17.48
CA GLU A 192 16.45 -11.35 16.61
C GLU A 192 15.39 -11.30 15.47
N ALA A 193 14.17 -10.89 15.77
CA ALA A 193 13.12 -10.72 14.77
C ALA A 193 13.42 -9.54 13.83
N GLN A 194 13.98 -8.44 14.33
CA GLN A 194 14.42 -7.32 13.51
C GLN A 194 15.57 -7.74 12.56
N ARG A 195 16.53 -8.55 13.05
CA ARG A 195 17.60 -9.11 12.21
C ARG A 195 17.08 -10.05 11.15
N SER A 196 16.12 -10.90 11.49
CA SER A 196 15.45 -11.78 10.53
C SER A 196 14.75 -10.96 9.42
N PHE A 197 14.13 -9.85 9.80
CA PHE A 197 13.55 -8.91 8.83
C PHE A 197 14.61 -8.28 7.93
N LEU A 198 15.75 -7.82 8.48
CA LEU A 198 16.87 -7.29 7.71
C LEU A 198 17.42 -8.33 6.72
N VAL A 199 17.59 -9.58 7.17
CA VAL A 199 18.06 -10.69 6.31
C VAL A 199 17.09 -10.91 5.15
N GLY A 200 15.77 -10.90 5.40
CA GLY A 200 14.76 -11.01 4.34
C GLY A 200 14.83 -9.92 3.28
N ILE A 201 15.18 -8.67 3.68
CA ILE A 201 15.40 -7.56 2.74
C ILE A 201 16.66 -7.76 1.87
N VAL A 202 17.68 -8.42 2.41
CA VAL A 202 18.97 -8.64 1.73
C VAL A 202 18.92 -9.85 0.80
N ASP A 203 17.92 -10.72 0.92
CA ASP A 203 17.79 -11.92 0.10
C ASP A 203 17.61 -11.62 -1.39
N SER A 204 17.76 -12.66 -2.21
CA SER A 204 17.91 -12.58 -3.66
C SER A 204 16.92 -11.62 -4.35
N PRO A 205 17.38 -10.60 -5.09
CA PRO A 205 16.51 -9.72 -5.87
C PRO A 205 15.65 -10.46 -6.89
N ALA A 206 16.10 -11.63 -7.38
CA ALA A 206 15.37 -12.44 -8.34
C ALA A 206 14.15 -13.09 -7.68
N ASP A 207 14.31 -13.59 -6.46
CA ASP A 207 13.21 -14.19 -5.69
C ASP A 207 12.21 -13.11 -5.26
N ALA A 208 12.69 -11.96 -4.79
CA ALA A 208 11.84 -10.81 -4.47
C ALA A 208 10.99 -10.36 -5.68
N LYS A 209 11.57 -10.35 -6.89
CA LYS A 209 10.82 -10.04 -8.12
C LYS A 209 9.74 -11.06 -8.42
N LYS A 210 10.05 -12.35 -8.29
CA LYS A 210 9.10 -13.44 -8.53
C LYS A 210 7.96 -13.42 -7.53
N GLN A 211 8.26 -13.25 -6.25
CA GLN A 211 7.28 -13.16 -5.17
C GLN A 211 6.37 -11.94 -5.35
N PHE A 212 6.96 -10.77 -5.62
CA PHE A 212 6.20 -9.56 -5.90
C PHE A 212 5.26 -9.73 -7.10
N ALA A 213 5.74 -10.31 -8.20
CA ALA A 213 4.94 -10.54 -9.39
C ALA A 213 3.77 -11.51 -9.11
N ALA A 214 4.01 -12.58 -8.34
CA ALA A 214 2.97 -13.53 -7.94
C ALA A 214 1.90 -12.87 -7.05
N MET A 215 2.33 -12.06 -6.08
CA MET A 215 1.42 -11.34 -5.19
C MET A 215 0.59 -10.29 -5.95
N LEU A 216 1.24 -9.54 -6.86
CA LEU A 216 0.56 -8.56 -7.70
C LEU A 216 -0.46 -9.20 -8.65
N ASP A 217 -0.14 -10.37 -9.22
CA ASP A 217 -1.04 -11.12 -10.08
C ASP A 217 -2.24 -11.68 -9.30
N ALA A 218 -2.00 -12.25 -8.11
CA ALA A 218 -3.05 -12.72 -7.21
C ALA A 218 -3.99 -11.56 -6.79
N TRP A 219 -3.42 -10.42 -6.41
CA TRP A 219 -4.20 -9.23 -6.08
C TRP A 219 -5.04 -8.74 -7.25
N ALA A 220 -4.45 -8.63 -8.43
CA ALA A 220 -5.12 -8.16 -9.62
C ALA A 220 -6.29 -9.07 -10.05
N LYS A 221 -6.24 -10.34 -9.75
CA LYS A 221 -7.29 -11.32 -10.02
C LYS A 221 -8.28 -11.50 -8.87
N GLY A 222 -8.05 -10.82 -7.73
CA GLY A 222 -8.83 -11.03 -6.52
C GLY A 222 -8.68 -12.45 -5.94
N ASP A 223 -7.55 -13.11 -6.21
CA ASP A 223 -7.20 -14.40 -5.62
C ASP A 223 -6.67 -14.21 -4.19
N VAL A 224 -7.60 -14.13 -3.26
CA VAL A 224 -7.31 -13.94 -1.84
C VAL A 224 -6.48 -15.09 -1.26
N ALA A 225 -6.71 -16.32 -1.75
CA ALA A 225 -5.92 -17.47 -1.32
C ALA A 225 -4.47 -17.39 -1.86
N GLY A 226 -4.30 -16.88 -3.08
CA GLY A 226 -2.99 -16.59 -3.65
C GLY A 226 -2.23 -15.56 -2.83
N ILE A 227 -2.89 -14.45 -2.44
CA ILE A 227 -2.29 -13.45 -1.55
C ILE A 227 -1.89 -14.11 -0.22
N ALA A 228 -2.77 -14.90 0.41
CA ALA A 228 -2.46 -15.56 1.69
C ALA A 228 -1.19 -16.42 1.59
N ARG A 229 -1.06 -17.22 0.53
CA ARG A 229 0.14 -18.06 0.31
C ARG A 229 1.43 -17.25 0.25
N THR A 230 1.42 -16.06 -0.36
CA THR A 230 2.63 -15.22 -0.44
C THR A 230 3.06 -14.66 0.92
N PHE A 231 2.13 -14.57 1.88
CA PHE A 231 2.44 -14.17 3.26
C PHE A 231 2.76 -15.35 4.18
N ASP A 232 2.32 -16.55 3.85
CA ASP A 232 2.58 -17.74 4.67
C ASP A 232 3.97 -18.32 4.39
N ASP A 233 4.47 -18.24 3.15
CA ASP A 233 5.62 -19.01 2.74
C ASP A 233 6.98 -18.43 3.17
N GLU A 234 7.20 -17.10 3.26
CA GLU A 234 8.54 -16.57 3.61
C GLU A 234 8.56 -15.11 4.11
N THR A 235 7.56 -14.30 3.79
CA THR A 235 7.63 -12.83 4.02
C THR A 235 7.51 -12.46 5.49
N LEU A 236 6.88 -13.31 6.29
CA LEU A 236 6.72 -13.17 7.74
C LEU A 236 7.28 -14.40 8.46
N ALA A 237 8.55 -14.70 8.19
CA ALA A 237 9.25 -15.89 8.68
C ALA A 237 9.30 -16.01 10.23
N SER A 238 9.09 -14.90 10.96
CA SER A 238 9.02 -14.89 12.42
C SER A 238 7.57 -14.81 12.89
N PRO A 239 7.15 -15.70 13.81
CA PRO A 239 5.83 -15.60 14.45
C PRO A 239 5.58 -14.24 15.12
N GLU A 240 6.62 -13.63 15.69
CA GLU A 240 6.58 -12.33 16.34
C GLU A 240 6.29 -11.23 15.32
N LEU A 241 6.95 -11.25 14.17
CA LEU A 241 6.75 -10.32 13.08
C LEU A 241 5.33 -10.46 12.53
N ARG A 242 4.84 -11.68 12.28
CA ARG A 242 3.47 -11.93 11.87
C ARG A 242 2.46 -11.42 12.90
N ALA A 243 2.68 -11.71 14.17
CA ALA A 243 1.80 -11.24 15.23
C ALA A 243 1.76 -9.71 15.31
N ALA A 244 2.90 -9.04 15.14
CA ALA A 244 3.00 -7.60 15.17
C ALA A 244 2.35 -6.94 13.94
N LEU A 245 2.73 -7.38 12.74
CA LEU A 245 2.34 -6.70 11.50
C LEU A 245 0.95 -7.10 11.01
N MET A 246 0.44 -8.26 11.38
CA MET A 246 -0.82 -8.79 10.87
C MET A 246 -1.85 -9.05 11.98
N THR A 247 -1.63 -10.04 12.83
CA THR A 247 -2.69 -10.60 13.69
C THR A 247 -3.23 -9.59 14.70
N ARG A 248 -2.35 -8.88 15.42
CA ARG A 248 -2.76 -7.88 16.41
C ARG A 248 -3.44 -6.65 15.77
N ARG A 249 -2.96 -6.24 14.61
CA ARG A 249 -3.57 -5.13 13.84
C ARG A 249 -4.95 -5.51 13.34
N ASN A 250 -5.07 -6.69 12.74
CA ASN A 250 -6.35 -7.21 12.24
C ASN A 250 -7.41 -7.33 13.34
N ALA A 251 -7.03 -7.79 14.54
CA ALA A 251 -7.93 -7.82 15.68
C ALA A 251 -8.40 -6.42 16.10
N LYS A 252 -7.47 -5.47 16.21
CA LYS A 252 -7.78 -4.07 16.55
C LYS A 252 -8.71 -3.42 15.50
N TRP A 253 -8.49 -3.73 14.24
CA TRP A 253 -9.31 -3.20 13.15
C TRP A 253 -10.68 -3.87 13.08
N ALA A 254 -10.78 -5.17 13.36
CA ALA A 254 -12.07 -5.86 13.47
C ALA A 254 -12.93 -5.25 14.61
N ASP A 255 -12.34 -5.00 15.76
CA ASP A 255 -12.99 -4.29 16.87
C ASP A 255 -13.46 -2.88 16.46
N TRP A 256 -12.61 -2.15 15.73
CA TRP A 256 -12.97 -0.82 15.24
C TRP A 256 -14.14 -0.87 14.26
N LEU A 257 -14.11 -1.80 13.30
CA LEU A 257 -15.18 -2.00 12.32
C LEU A 257 -16.51 -2.36 12.97
N LYS A 258 -16.48 -3.23 13.97
CA LYS A 258 -17.66 -3.59 14.75
C LYS A 258 -18.28 -2.38 15.44
N LYS A 259 -17.46 -1.57 16.13
CA LYS A 259 -17.90 -0.31 16.76
C LYS A 259 -18.37 0.72 15.74
N ARG A 260 -17.85 0.68 14.50
CA ARG A 260 -18.26 1.61 13.44
C ARG A 260 -19.68 1.31 12.96
N LEU A 261 -20.15 0.08 13.06
CA LEU A 261 -21.55 -0.28 12.74
C LEU A 261 -22.56 0.42 13.65
N ASP A 262 -22.19 0.82 14.88
CA ASP A 262 -23.07 1.55 15.80
C ASP A 262 -23.39 2.98 15.34
N ARG A 263 -22.90 3.43 14.18
CA ARG A 263 -23.08 4.78 13.65
C ARG A 263 -23.52 4.75 12.20
N PRO A 264 -24.70 5.30 11.85
CA PRO A 264 -25.21 5.34 10.50
C PRO A 264 -24.22 5.91 9.48
N GLY A 265 -24.33 5.49 8.23
CA GLY A 265 -23.58 6.04 7.09
C GLY A 265 -22.74 5.01 6.34
N THR A 266 -22.05 5.47 5.31
CA THR A 266 -21.25 4.61 4.43
C THR A 266 -19.78 4.93 4.55
N VAL A 267 -18.94 3.91 4.77
CA VAL A 267 -17.49 4.03 4.95
C VAL A 267 -16.75 3.18 3.93
N PHE A 268 -15.71 3.74 3.35
CA PHE A 268 -14.77 3.00 2.52
C PHE A 268 -13.47 2.78 3.29
N VAL A 269 -13.16 1.52 3.58
CA VAL A 269 -11.95 1.11 4.32
C VAL A 269 -10.96 0.51 3.33
N ALA A 270 -9.81 1.15 3.18
CA ALA A 270 -8.73 0.77 2.28
C ALA A 270 -7.49 0.38 3.09
N VAL A 271 -7.18 -0.92 3.14
CA VAL A 271 -6.06 -1.50 3.89
C VAL A 271 -5.28 -2.47 3.03
N GLY A 272 -4.01 -2.70 3.32
CA GLY A 272 -3.19 -3.64 2.57
C GLY A 272 -3.86 -4.99 2.37
N ALA A 273 -3.80 -5.53 1.15
CA ALA A 273 -4.53 -6.73 0.75
C ALA A 273 -4.21 -7.96 1.62
N GLY A 274 -3.01 -8.01 2.20
CA GLY A 274 -2.62 -9.05 3.14
C GLY A 274 -3.52 -9.12 4.37
N HIS A 275 -4.01 -7.98 4.87
CA HIS A 275 -4.91 -7.92 6.03
C HIS A 275 -6.30 -8.52 5.78
N LEU A 276 -6.67 -8.64 4.49
CA LEU A 276 -7.92 -9.23 4.05
C LEU A 276 -7.73 -10.65 3.49
N ALA A 277 -6.58 -11.29 3.75
CA ALA A 277 -6.25 -12.62 3.26
C ALA A 277 -5.81 -13.55 4.40
N GLY A 278 -6.05 -14.86 4.23
CA GLY A 278 -5.63 -15.86 5.20
C GLY A 278 -6.57 -16.06 6.40
N ASN A 279 -6.08 -16.85 7.35
CA ASN A 279 -6.89 -17.31 8.49
C ASN A 279 -7.04 -16.27 9.59
N ASP A 280 -6.13 -15.31 9.66
CA ASP A 280 -6.12 -14.19 10.60
C ASP A 280 -6.60 -12.86 9.95
N SER A 281 -7.30 -12.94 8.82
CA SER A 281 -7.85 -11.78 8.15
C SER A 281 -8.95 -11.07 8.94
N VAL A 282 -9.08 -9.76 8.71
CA VAL A 282 -10.08 -8.90 9.36
C VAL A 282 -11.50 -9.48 9.24
N GLN A 283 -11.90 -9.92 8.03
CA GLN A 283 -13.23 -10.46 7.81
C GLN A 283 -13.44 -11.81 8.51
N ARG A 284 -12.38 -12.59 8.75
CA ARG A 284 -12.50 -13.81 9.57
C ARG A 284 -12.66 -13.51 11.05
N MET A 285 -11.96 -12.50 11.56
CA MET A 285 -12.13 -12.05 12.94
C MET A 285 -13.53 -11.47 13.16
N LEU A 286 -14.03 -10.66 12.23
CA LEU A 286 -15.42 -10.19 12.26
C LEU A 286 -16.43 -11.34 12.29
N ALA A 287 -16.22 -12.37 11.46
CA ALA A 287 -17.10 -13.53 11.40
C ALA A 287 -17.12 -14.32 12.71
N ALA A 288 -15.98 -14.43 13.43
CA ALA A 288 -15.91 -15.05 14.74
C ALA A 288 -16.74 -14.31 15.80
N GLU A 289 -17.00 -13.02 15.57
CA GLU A 289 -17.85 -12.18 16.42
C GLU A 289 -19.29 -12.00 15.88
N GLY A 290 -19.67 -12.80 14.89
CA GLY A 290 -21.03 -12.80 14.31
C GLY A 290 -21.28 -11.71 13.26
N VAL A 291 -20.25 -10.94 12.87
CA VAL A 291 -20.36 -9.90 11.83
C VAL A 291 -19.94 -10.47 10.48
N LYS A 292 -20.84 -10.44 9.51
CA LYS A 292 -20.60 -11.05 8.19
C LYS A 292 -20.05 -10.02 7.18
N ALA A 293 -18.89 -10.29 6.63
CA ALA A 293 -18.37 -9.61 5.46
C ALA A 293 -18.72 -10.41 4.19
N VAL A 294 -19.45 -9.81 3.27
CA VAL A 294 -19.87 -10.42 2.00
C VAL A 294 -19.00 -9.91 0.87
N ARG A 295 -18.39 -10.80 0.10
CA ARG A 295 -17.63 -10.41 -1.07
C ARG A 295 -18.53 -9.80 -2.14
N VAL A 296 -18.16 -8.63 -2.69
CA VAL A 296 -18.93 -7.88 -3.68
C VAL A 296 -18.15 -7.62 -4.98
N GLN A 297 -16.83 -7.96 -4.97
CA GLN A 297 -15.98 -7.99 -6.15
C GLN A 297 -14.90 -9.07 -6.04
#